data_d018b3c71b053cb574e919666f477ca6
#
_entry.id   d018b3c71b053cb574e919666f477ca6
#
_cell.length_a   1.000
_cell.length_b   1.000
_cell.length_c   1.000
_cell.angle_alpha   90.00
_cell.angle_beta   90.00
_cell.angle_gamma   90.00
#
_symmetry.space_group_name_H-M   'P 1'
#
loop_
_entity.id
_entity.type
_entity.pdbx_description
1 polymer ?
#
loop_
_entity_poly.entity_id
_entity_poly.type
_entity_poly.pdbx_seq_one_letter_code
_entity_poly.pdbx_strand_id
1 'polypeptide(L)'
;MHANHRYSVARVLPLGIALLALIALPVCADEWGSVKGRFTYTGEAPVASELKADKDIEVCGKHKLVSEELAVGADKGVANIVVFVRDKGVKVHPDLAATKNEKVILDNKGCRFEPHVSFVQTGQTLVIKNSDTVGHNSNVATIKNPPSNSLIPTGGETSLTFASDEALPAQVTCNIHPWMKAWLVVRPNPYAAISKLDGTFEIKNVPAGEIELQIWHEKAGYISEITVGGKPEKITKGRKKIKVISGNTDLGEMAIDANLFKK
;
A
#
# COMPACT_ATOMS: atom_id res chain seq x y z
N MET A 1 32.87 -81.52 63.43
CA MET A 1 33.26 -80.10 63.28
C MET A 1 32.90 -79.69 61.84
N HIS A 2 31.75 -79.02 61.65
CA HIS A 2 31.29 -78.60 60.35
C HIS A 2 31.43 -77.06 60.25
N ALA A 3 32.26 -76.60 59.29
CA ALA A 3 32.40 -75.14 58.99
C ALA A 3 31.44 -74.76 57.88
N ASN A 4 30.53 -73.88 58.23
CA ASN A 4 29.57 -73.28 57.26
C ASN A 4 30.20 -72.04 56.57
N HIS A 5 30.46 -72.15 55.28
CA HIS A 5 30.81 -70.99 54.43
C HIS A 5 29.55 -70.33 53.93
N ARG A 6 29.36 -69.07 54.32
CA ARG A 6 28.30 -68.20 53.77
C ARG A 6 28.84 -67.38 52.56
N TYR A 7 28.29 -67.64 51.37
CA TYR A 7 28.57 -66.85 50.22
C TYR A 7 27.69 -65.57 50.23
N SER A 8 28.35 -64.44 50.18
CA SER A 8 27.69 -63.17 50.06
C SER A 8 27.47 -62.85 48.57
N VAL A 9 26.22 -62.70 48.14
CA VAL A 9 25.84 -62.36 46.76
C VAL A 9 25.77 -60.85 46.67
N ALA A 10 26.72 -60.23 45.93
CA ALA A 10 26.69 -58.81 45.60
C ALA A 10 25.60 -58.53 44.55
N ARG A 11 24.60 -57.69 44.90
CA ARG A 11 23.59 -57.24 44.00
C ARG A 11 24.17 -56.10 43.16
N VAL A 12 24.33 -56.34 41.86
CA VAL A 12 24.62 -55.26 40.85
C VAL A 12 23.33 -54.56 40.51
N LEU A 13 23.22 -53.27 40.85
CA LEU A 13 22.13 -52.39 40.37
C LEU A 13 22.39 -52.04 38.91
N PRO A 14 21.38 -52.11 38.02
CA PRO A 14 21.53 -51.62 36.66
C PRO A 14 21.45 -50.09 36.67
N LEU A 15 22.47 -49.47 36.11
CA LEU A 15 22.53 -48.02 35.82
C LEU A 15 21.54 -47.72 34.69
N GLY A 16 20.38 -47.17 35.01
CA GLY A 16 19.39 -46.70 34.03
C GLY A 16 19.88 -45.44 33.31
N ILE A 17 20.23 -45.57 32.04
CA ILE A 17 20.53 -44.44 31.18
C ILE A 17 19.20 -43.75 30.87
N ALA A 18 18.92 -42.60 31.52
CA ALA A 18 17.81 -41.74 31.19
C ALA A 18 18.10 -41.04 29.85
N LEU A 19 17.43 -41.48 28.79
CA LEU A 19 17.46 -40.84 27.49
C LEU A 19 16.64 -39.55 27.57
N LEU A 20 17.29 -38.39 27.74
CA LEU A 20 16.64 -37.09 27.62
C LEU A 20 16.24 -36.89 26.15
N ALA A 21 14.97 -37.13 25.84
CA ALA A 21 14.40 -36.71 24.56
C ALA A 21 14.34 -35.18 24.53
N LEU A 22 15.21 -34.53 23.77
CA LEU A 22 15.06 -33.12 23.39
C LEU A 22 13.79 -32.99 22.56
N ILE A 23 12.73 -32.52 23.19
CA ILE A 23 11.53 -32.08 22.49
C ILE A 23 11.91 -30.74 21.80
N ALA A 24 12.26 -30.81 20.51
CA ALA A 24 12.36 -29.61 19.67
C ALA A 24 10.96 -29.01 19.61
N LEU A 25 10.73 -27.92 20.34
CA LEU A 25 9.54 -27.10 20.18
C LEU A 25 9.55 -26.58 18.72
N PRO A 26 8.43 -26.69 17.99
CA PRO A 26 8.35 -26.08 16.68
C PRO A 26 8.60 -24.58 16.85
N VAL A 27 9.67 -24.08 16.24
CA VAL A 27 9.84 -22.64 16.05
C VAL A 27 8.66 -22.22 15.19
N CYS A 28 7.65 -21.55 15.79
CA CYS A 28 6.63 -20.86 15.00
C CYS A 28 7.39 -19.87 14.13
N ALA A 29 7.55 -20.19 12.86
CA ALA A 29 7.97 -19.20 11.88
C ALA A 29 6.96 -18.04 11.96
N ASP A 30 7.45 -16.81 12.01
CA ASP A 30 6.57 -15.64 11.99
C ASP A 30 5.61 -15.78 10.81
N GLU A 31 4.33 -15.73 11.08
CA GLU A 31 3.27 -15.85 10.05
C GLU A 31 3.20 -14.61 9.13
N TRP A 32 4.10 -13.62 9.34
CA TRP A 32 4.02 -12.30 8.74
C TRP A 32 5.36 -11.85 8.16
N GLY A 33 5.27 -11.09 7.07
CA GLY A 33 6.42 -10.48 6.42
C GLY A 33 6.10 -9.09 5.88
N SER A 34 7.14 -8.38 5.44
CA SER A 34 7.00 -7.15 4.67
C SER A 34 7.23 -7.43 3.20
N VAL A 35 6.49 -6.74 2.33
CA VAL A 35 6.69 -6.72 0.88
C VAL A 35 7.19 -5.35 0.49
N LYS A 36 8.36 -5.26 -0.10
CA LYS A 36 8.95 -4.00 -0.56
C LYS A 36 9.43 -4.11 -2.01
N GLY A 37 9.62 -2.97 -2.63
CA GLY A 37 10.17 -2.88 -3.98
C GLY A 37 10.30 -1.43 -4.41
N ARG A 38 10.72 -1.23 -5.66
CA ARG A 38 10.91 0.08 -6.24
C ARG A 38 10.43 0.09 -7.68
N PHE A 39 9.61 1.09 -8.05
CA PHE A 39 9.20 1.31 -9.43
C PHE A 39 10.07 2.35 -10.08
N THR A 40 10.56 2.05 -11.29
CA THR A 40 11.38 2.97 -12.07
C THR A 40 10.79 3.20 -13.46
N TYR A 41 10.99 4.40 -13.97
CA TYR A 41 10.58 4.83 -15.30
C TYR A 41 11.66 4.52 -16.33
N THR A 42 11.33 3.89 -17.44
CA THR A 42 12.30 3.69 -18.53
C THR A 42 12.27 4.85 -19.52
N GLY A 43 13.41 5.26 -19.96
CA GLY A 43 13.55 6.38 -20.91
C GLY A 43 13.80 7.73 -20.20
N GLU A 44 13.55 8.82 -20.93
CA GLU A 44 13.69 10.18 -20.41
C GLU A 44 12.43 10.55 -19.62
N ALA A 45 12.62 11.03 -18.40
CA ALA A 45 11.50 11.44 -17.54
C ALA A 45 10.82 12.69 -18.13
N PRO A 46 9.48 12.69 -18.28
CA PRO A 46 8.79 13.87 -18.80
C PRO A 46 8.88 15.02 -17.79
N VAL A 47 9.00 16.23 -18.30
CA VAL A 47 8.82 17.43 -17.50
C VAL A 47 7.33 17.58 -17.18
N ALA A 48 7.00 17.74 -15.89
CA ALA A 48 5.62 18.00 -15.48
C ALA A 48 5.11 19.31 -16.12
N SER A 49 3.96 19.26 -16.78
CA SER A 49 3.36 20.45 -17.40
C SER A 49 2.88 21.42 -16.33
N GLU A 50 3.13 22.72 -16.54
CA GLU A 50 2.58 23.77 -15.69
C GLU A 50 1.08 23.88 -15.87
N LEU A 51 0.37 24.05 -14.76
CA LEU A 51 -1.06 24.30 -14.71
C LEU A 51 -1.29 25.79 -14.37
N LYS A 52 -2.23 26.40 -15.05
CA LYS A 52 -2.58 27.82 -14.79
C LYS A 52 -3.85 27.89 -13.96
N ALA A 53 -3.78 28.59 -12.85
CA ALA A 53 -4.97 28.98 -12.10
C ALA A 53 -5.73 30.03 -12.90
N ASP A 54 -6.96 29.73 -13.30
CA ASP A 54 -7.89 30.65 -13.96
C ASP A 54 -9.04 31.08 -13.04
N LYS A 55 -9.03 30.60 -11.80
CA LYS A 55 -9.95 30.96 -10.71
C LYS A 55 -9.16 31.29 -9.45
N ASP A 56 -9.69 32.16 -8.62
CA ASP A 56 -9.07 32.56 -7.34
C ASP A 56 -7.57 32.90 -7.48
N ILE A 57 -7.24 33.67 -8.55
CA ILE A 57 -5.87 33.92 -9.01
C ILE A 57 -5.02 34.56 -7.91
N GLU A 58 -5.63 35.42 -7.07
CA GLU A 58 -4.94 36.06 -5.94
C GLU A 58 -4.44 35.08 -4.87
N VAL A 59 -4.99 33.87 -4.83
CA VAL A 59 -4.58 32.80 -3.92
C VAL A 59 -3.88 31.69 -4.72
N CYS A 60 -4.58 31.07 -5.64
CA CYS A 60 -4.08 29.91 -6.39
C CYS A 60 -2.95 30.25 -7.36
N GLY A 61 -2.97 31.46 -7.94
CA GLY A 61 -1.91 31.93 -8.83
C GLY A 61 -0.54 32.16 -8.15
N LYS A 62 -0.50 32.17 -6.81
CA LYS A 62 0.76 32.27 -6.06
C LYS A 62 1.49 30.94 -5.92
N HIS A 63 0.81 29.82 -6.22
CA HIS A 63 1.38 28.49 -6.15
C HIS A 63 1.94 28.08 -7.51
N LYS A 64 3.10 27.41 -7.49
CA LYS A 64 3.62 26.74 -8.69
C LYS A 64 2.83 25.44 -8.88
N LEU A 65 1.75 25.54 -9.67
CA LEU A 65 0.92 24.38 -9.98
C LEU A 65 1.51 23.59 -11.15
N VAL A 66 1.67 22.30 -10.97
CA VAL A 66 2.15 21.38 -12.01
C VAL A 66 1.25 20.15 -12.06
N SER A 67 1.18 19.50 -13.22
CA SER A 67 0.47 18.23 -13.35
C SER A 67 1.13 17.16 -12.49
N GLU A 68 0.34 16.49 -11.67
CA GLU A 68 0.77 15.38 -10.81
C GLU A 68 0.46 14.00 -11.44
N GLU A 69 -0.09 13.99 -12.68
CA GLU A 69 -0.51 12.78 -13.38
C GLU A 69 0.65 11.77 -13.61
N LEU A 70 1.88 12.25 -13.68
CA LEU A 70 3.08 11.41 -13.73
C LEU A 70 4.24 12.13 -13.05
N ALA A 71 4.50 11.76 -11.82
CA ALA A 71 5.63 12.28 -11.05
C ALA A 71 6.79 11.29 -11.08
N VAL A 72 7.88 11.68 -11.75
CA VAL A 72 9.11 10.89 -11.85
C VAL A 72 10.24 11.64 -11.15
N GLY A 73 10.87 11.01 -10.18
CA GLY A 73 12.00 11.55 -9.44
C GLY A 73 13.30 11.60 -10.28
N ALA A 74 14.30 12.30 -9.75
CA ALA A 74 15.60 12.49 -10.42
C ALA A 74 16.32 11.16 -10.69
N ASP A 75 16.11 10.16 -9.86
CA ASP A 75 16.64 8.80 -9.95
C ASP A 75 15.70 7.84 -10.71
N LYS A 76 14.75 8.38 -11.49
CA LYS A 76 13.73 7.68 -12.26
C LYS A 76 12.70 6.92 -11.43
N GLY A 77 12.63 7.12 -10.12
CA GLY A 77 11.56 6.59 -9.29
C GLY A 77 10.19 7.12 -9.75
N VAL A 78 9.17 6.25 -9.80
CA VAL A 78 7.80 6.64 -10.16
C VAL A 78 6.96 6.75 -8.91
N ALA A 79 6.46 7.95 -8.62
CA ALA A 79 5.55 8.20 -7.51
C ALA A 79 4.10 7.78 -7.83
N ASN A 80 3.28 7.70 -6.78
CA ASN A 80 1.84 7.52 -6.87
C ASN A 80 1.38 6.18 -7.52
N ILE A 81 2.26 5.20 -7.63
CA ILE A 81 1.85 3.85 -7.95
C ILE A 81 1.26 3.22 -6.70
N VAL A 82 0.04 2.73 -6.80
CA VAL A 82 -0.63 2.01 -5.72
C VAL A 82 -0.41 0.51 -5.89
N VAL A 83 0.12 -0.12 -4.85
CA VAL A 83 0.26 -1.58 -4.74
C VAL A 83 -0.62 -2.04 -3.59
N PHE A 84 -1.49 -2.99 -3.81
CA PHE A 84 -2.36 -3.53 -2.76
C PHE A 84 -2.58 -5.03 -2.88
N VAL A 85 -2.84 -5.68 -1.75
CA VAL A 85 -3.25 -7.09 -1.69
C VAL A 85 -4.68 -7.20 -2.18
N ARG A 86 -4.86 -8.00 -3.23
CA ARG A 86 -6.14 -8.14 -3.92
C ARG A 86 -7.12 -9.05 -3.18
N ASP A 87 -6.63 -10.02 -2.44
CA ASP A 87 -7.46 -10.96 -1.69
C ASP A 87 -8.24 -10.23 -0.60
N LYS A 88 -9.58 -10.34 -0.67
CA LYS A 88 -10.48 -9.70 0.28
C LYS A 88 -10.53 -10.42 1.62
N GLY A 89 -10.29 -11.72 1.63
CA GLY A 89 -10.28 -12.59 2.81
C GLY A 89 -8.94 -12.75 3.47
N VAL A 90 -7.94 -11.94 3.07
CA VAL A 90 -6.60 -12.02 3.67
C VAL A 90 -6.65 -11.77 5.18
N LYS A 91 -5.95 -12.62 5.95
CA LYS A 91 -5.82 -12.46 7.41
C LYS A 91 -5.17 -11.11 7.72
N VAL A 92 -5.76 -10.35 8.64
CA VAL A 92 -5.25 -9.04 9.05
C VAL A 92 -4.38 -9.20 10.28
N HIS A 93 -3.17 -8.61 10.24
CA HIS A 93 -2.25 -8.59 11.38
C HIS A 93 -2.89 -7.89 12.58
N PRO A 94 -2.72 -8.38 13.83
CA PRO A 94 -3.31 -7.75 15.01
C PRO A 94 -3.02 -6.24 15.13
N ASP A 95 -1.79 -5.80 14.87
CA ASP A 95 -1.39 -4.39 14.92
C ASP A 95 -2.12 -3.52 13.88
N LEU A 96 -2.61 -4.13 12.79
CA LEU A 96 -3.36 -3.41 11.75
C LEU A 96 -4.88 -3.48 11.95
N ALA A 97 -5.36 -4.25 12.92
CA ALA A 97 -6.79 -4.42 13.16
C ALA A 97 -7.48 -3.10 13.55
N ALA A 98 -6.76 -2.20 14.22
CA ALA A 98 -7.26 -0.91 14.65
C ALA A 98 -7.19 0.19 13.57
N THR A 99 -6.42 0.01 12.49
CA THR A 99 -6.23 1.04 11.46
C THR A 99 -7.52 1.49 10.78
N LYS A 100 -8.52 0.61 10.71
CA LYS A 100 -9.86 0.96 10.19
C LYS A 100 -10.56 2.06 11.01
N ASN A 101 -10.14 2.32 12.25
CA ASN A 101 -10.68 3.36 13.11
C ASN A 101 -9.91 4.69 12.98
N GLU A 102 -8.77 4.68 12.29
CA GLU A 102 -7.98 5.88 12.03
C GLU A 102 -8.63 6.69 10.91
N LYS A 103 -8.48 8.02 10.99
CA LYS A 103 -8.96 8.92 9.93
C LYS A 103 -7.91 9.03 8.84
N VAL A 104 -8.35 8.93 7.59
CA VAL A 104 -7.53 9.30 6.43
C VAL A 104 -7.85 10.76 6.09
N ILE A 105 -6.83 11.55 5.84
CA ILE A 105 -6.99 12.98 5.54
C ILE A 105 -6.71 13.21 4.06
N LEU A 106 -7.62 13.91 3.40
CA LEU A 106 -7.44 14.54 2.09
C LEU A 106 -7.62 16.04 2.27
N ASP A 107 -6.60 16.83 1.99
CA ASP A 107 -6.61 18.26 2.24
C ASP A 107 -6.64 19.07 0.93
N ASN A 108 -7.54 20.03 0.82
CA ASN A 108 -7.46 21.06 -0.18
C ASN A 108 -6.43 22.09 0.31
N LYS A 109 -5.21 22.03 -0.22
CA LYS A 109 -4.09 22.83 0.25
C LYS A 109 -3.16 23.23 -0.89
N GLY A 110 -2.86 24.54 -0.98
CA GLY A 110 -2.05 25.07 -2.07
C GLY A 110 -2.75 24.94 -3.41
N CYS A 111 -4.09 25.01 -3.44
CA CYS A 111 -4.94 24.83 -4.60
C CYS A 111 -4.73 23.49 -5.33
N ARG A 112 -4.52 22.43 -4.56
CA ARG A 112 -4.48 21.03 -5.00
C ARG A 112 -4.99 20.13 -3.90
N PHE A 113 -5.23 18.87 -4.21
CA PHE A 113 -5.51 17.86 -3.19
C PHE A 113 -4.20 17.27 -2.66
N GLU A 114 -4.04 17.22 -1.33
CA GLU A 114 -2.91 16.56 -0.66
C GLU A 114 -3.40 15.44 0.29
N PRO A 115 -2.90 14.21 0.11
CA PRO A 115 -2.02 13.73 -0.95
C PRO A 115 -2.75 13.52 -2.28
N HIS A 116 -2.00 13.47 -3.40
CA HIS A 116 -2.56 13.24 -4.73
C HIS A 116 -3.24 11.86 -4.87
N VAL A 117 -2.75 10.85 -4.17
CA VAL A 117 -3.37 9.51 -4.08
C VAL A 117 -3.57 9.14 -2.63
N SER A 118 -4.76 8.73 -2.27
CA SER A 118 -5.13 8.26 -0.94
C SER A 118 -5.60 6.82 -0.96
N PHE A 119 -5.31 6.09 0.11
CA PHE A 119 -5.83 4.76 0.36
C PHE A 119 -6.76 4.78 1.56
N VAL A 120 -7.93 4.16 1.44
CA VAL A 120 -8.94 4.06 2.51
C VAL A 120 -9.42 2.62 2.61
N GLN A 121 -9.42 2.09 3.82
CA GLN A 121 -10.04 0.79 4.09
C GLN A 121 -11.57 0.96 4.21
N THR A 122 -12.34 -0.04 3.75
CA THR A 122 -13.81 -0.02 3.96
C THR A 122 -14.17 0.13 5.44
N GLY A 123 -15.11 1.02 5.73
CA GLY A 123 -15.48 1.38 7.09
C GLY A 123 -14.61 2.46 7.74
N GLN A 124 -13.46 2.77 7.18
CA GLN A 124 -12.59 3.87 7.64
C GLN A 124 -13.17 5.22 7.24
N THR A 125 -12.92 6.24 8.05
CA THR A 125 -13.39 7.60 7.77
C THR A 125 -12.34 8.36 6.95
N LEU A 126 -12.74 8.83 5.76
CA LEU A 126 -12.02 9.86 5.01
C LEU A 126 -12.50 11.23 5.47
N VAL A 127 -11.61 12.04 6.00
CA VAL A 127 -11.87 13.46 6.29
C VAL A 127 -11.29 14.30 5.15
N ILE A 128 -12.14 15.05 4.49
CA ILE A 128 -11.75 16.00 3.44
C ILE A 128 -11.83 17.39 4.05
N LYS A 129 -10.70 18.06 4.19
CA LYS A 129 -10.61 19.39 4.79
C LYS A 129 -10.14 20.43 3.77
N ASN A 130 -10.26 21.70 4.15
CA ASN A 130 -9.79 22.83 3.35
C ASN A 130 -8.88 23.73 4.19
N SER A 131 -7.58 23.67 3.91
CA SER A 131 -6.55 24.50 4.54
C SER A 131 -6.23 25.77 3.74
N ASP A 132 -6.84 25.96 2.56
CA ASP A 132 -6.68 27.17 1.76
C ASP A 132 -7.61 28.30 2.24
N THR A 133 -7.33 29.52 1.80
CA THR A 133 -8.13 30.71 2.12
C THR A 133 -9.26 30.97 1.11
N VAL A 134 -9.48 30.04 0.20
CA VAL A 134 -10.60 30.03 -0.77
C VAL A 134 -11.42 28.76 -0.62
N GLY A 135 -12.67 28.79 -1.08
CA GLY A 135 -13.55 27.62 -1.04
C GLY A 135 -13.20 26.62 -2.11
N HIS A 136 -13.31 25.34 -1.79
CA HIS A 136 -13.18 24.24 -2.73
C HIS A 136 -14.42 23.35 -2.66
N ASN A 137 -14.64 22.53 -3.69
CA ASN A 137 -15.50 21.37 -3.54
C ASN A 137 -14.70 20.09 -3.80
N SER A 138 -15.18 18.98 -3.24
CA SER A 138 -14.60 17.67 -3.49
C SER A 138 -15.68 16.76 -4.04
N ASN A 139 -15.60 16.51 -5.35
CA ASN A 139 -16.46 15.59 -6.07
C ASN A 139 -15.78 14.22 -6.12
N VAL A 140 -16.26 13.28 -5.32
CA VAL A 140 -15.72 11.90 -5.20
C VAL A 140 -16.57 10.97 -6.06
N ALA A 141 -16.04 10.55 -7.19
CA ALA A 141 -16.73 9.75 -8.21
C ALA A 141 -16.60 8.25 -7.92
N THR A 142 -17.36 7.76 -6.94
CA THR A 142 -17.46 6.32 -6.61
C THR A 142 -18.46 5.60 -7.51
N ILE A 143 -18.32 4.26 -7.65
CA ILE A 143 -19.20 3.41 -8.46
C ILE A 143 -20.09 2.54 -7.58
N LYS A 144 -19.52 1.92 -6.54
CA LYS A 144 -20.25 1.03 -5.63
C LYS A 144 -20.78 1.74 -4.39
N ASN A 145 -20.13 2.79 -3.99
CA ASN A 145 -20.59 3.65 -2.89
C ASN A 145 -21.31 4.86 -3.47
N PRO A 146 -22.22 5.50 -2.73
CA PRO A 146 -22.85 6.75 -3.18
C PRO A 146 -21.79 7.80 -3.52
N PRO A 147 -21.85 8.44 -4.69
CA PRO A 147 -20.96 9.55 -5.03
C PRO A 147 -21.22 10.74 -4.10
N SER A 148 -20.20 11.54 -3.87
CA SER A 148 -20.28 12.74 -3.03
C SER A 148 -19.73 13.95 -3.77
N ASN A 149 -20.39 15.10 -3.62
CA ASN A 149 -19.88 16.37 -4.11
C ASN A 149 -20.18 17.45 -3.05
N SER A 150 -19.20 17.71 -2.20
CA SER A 150 -19.35 18.61 -1.05
C SER A 150 -18.56 19.88 -1.24
N LEU A 151 -19.23 21.03 -1.04
CA LEU A 151 -18.56 22.32 -0.90
C LEU A 151 -17.90 22.40 0.48
N ILE A 152 -16.62 22.77 0.52
CA ILE A 152 -15.81 22.86 1.72
C ILE A 152 -15.29 24.30 1.82
N PRO A 153 -15.87 25.14 2.68
CA PRO A 153 -15.42 26.52 2.87
C PRO A 153 -14.03 26.56 3.52
N THR A 154 -13.39 27.69 3.49
CA THR A 154 -12.11 27.96 4.17
C THR A 154 -12.16 27.48 5.62
N GLY A 155 -11.18 26.64 6.01
CA GLY A 155 -11.09 26.04 7.36
C GLY A 155 -12.16 25.00 7.66
N GLY A 156 -13.04 24.67 6.69
CA GLY A 156 -14.07 23.65 6.84
C GLY A 156 -13.58 22.24 6.56
N GLU A 157 -14.41 21.24 6.92
CA GLU A 157 -14.19 19.85 6.62
C GLU A 157 -15.51 19.11 6.39
N THR A 158 -15.42 17.96 5.70
CA THR A 158 -16.50 16.99 5.58
C THR A 158 -15.93 15.58 5.74
N SER A 159 -16.78 14.60 6.00
CA SER A 159 -16.34 13.21 6.19
C SER A 159 -17.15 12.26 5.34
N LEU A 160 -16.47 11.24 4.78
CA LEU A 160 -17.06 10.17 4.01
C LEU A 160 -16.64 8.82 4.61
N THR A 161 -17.52 7.83 4.51
CA THR A 161 -17.24 6.44 4.85
C THR A 161 -17.69 5.54 3.70
N PHE A 162 -16.89 4.54 3.36
CA PHE A 162 -17.16 3.64 2.24
C PHE A 162 -17.52 2.26 2.76
N ALA A 163 -18.76 1.83 2.51
CA ALA A 163 -19.26 0.52 2.94
C ALA A 163 -18.72 -0.63 2.06
N SER A 164 -18.37 -0.32 0.81
CA SER A 164 -17.91 -1.30 -0.18
C SER A 164 -16.57 -0.90 -0.78
N ASP A 165 -15.78 -1.91 -1.16
CA ASP A 165 -14.56 -1.68 -1.95
C ASP A 165 -14.91 -1.23 -3.38
N GLU A 166 -14.14 -0.32 -3.93
CA GLU A 166 -14.25 0.10 -5.31
C GLU A 166 -13.42 -0.80 -6.24
N ALA A 167 -13.99 -1.16 -7.40
CA ALA A 167 -13.28 -1.99 -8.39
C ALA A 167 -12.14 -1.22 -9.07
N LEU A 168 -12.33 0.08 -9.24
CA LEU A 168 -11.37 1.04 -9.78
C LEU A 168 -11.12 2.13 -8.75
N PRO A 169 -9.96 2.75 -8.72
CA PRO A 169 -9.75 3.97 -7.95
C PRO A 169 -10.77 5.04 -8.34
N ALA A 170 -11.36 5.69 -7.35
CA ALA A 170 -12.31 6.76 -7.55
C ALA A 170 -11.56 8.09 -7.78
N GLN A 171 -11.96 8.83 -8.80
CA GLN A 171 -11.42 10.16 -9.03
C GLN A 171 -12.03 11.16 -8.05
N VAL A 172 -11.19 12.06 -7.54
CA VAL A 172 -11.60 13.23 -6.77
C VAL A 172 -11.26 14.48 -7.55
N THR A 173 -12.25 15.36 -7.79
CA THR A 173 -12.07 16.58 -8.56
C THR A 173 -12.69 17.78 -7.85
N CYS A 174 -12.17 18.98 -8.14
CA CYS A 174 -12.78 20.22 -7.74
C CYS A 174 -13.47 20.88 -8.95
N ASN A 175 -14.78 21.10 -8.87
CA ASN A 175 -15.51 21.74 -9.98
C ASN A 175 -15.27 23.26 -10.05
N ILE A 176 -14.83 23.86 -8.93
CA ILE A 176 -14.45 25.28 -8.86
C ILE A 176 -13.08 25.49 -9.51
N HIS A 177 -12.14 24.58 -9.23
CA HIS A 177 -10.75 24.61 -9.68
C HIS A 177 -10.44 23.36 -10.53
N PRO A 178 -10.73 23.38 -11.84
CA PRO A 178 -10.72 22.18 -12.69
C PRO A 178 -9.36 21.47 -12.81
N TRP A 179 -8.28 22.16 -12.48
CA TRP A 179 -6.94 21.58 -12.44
C TRP A 179 -6.70 20.68 -11.22
N MET A 180 -7.51 20.81 -10.14
CA MET A 180 -7.37 19.99 -8.94
C MET A 180 -7.95 18.60 -9.16
N LYS A 181 -7.08 17.59 -9.05
CA LYS A 181 -7.41 16.19 -9.21
C LYS A 181 -6.68 15.35 -8.20
N ALA A 182 -7.31 14.31 -7.69
CA ALA A 182 -6.71 13.27 -6.85
C ALA A 182 -7.39 11.92 -7.08
N TRP A 183 -6.86 10.88 -6.46
CA TRP A 183 -7.38 9.52 -6.57
C TRP A 183 -7.55 8.87 -5.20
N LEU A 184 -8.63 8.11 -5.07
CA LEU A 184 -8.98 7.40 -3.86
C LEU A 184 -9.09 5.91 -4.15
N VAL A 185 -8.27 5.11 -3.48
CA VAL A 185 -8.30 3.64 -3.57
C VAL A 185 -9.00 3.09 -2.34
N VAL A 186 -10.16 2.44 -2.52
CA VAL A 186 -10.96 1.89 -1.43
C VAL A 186 -10.88 0.37 -1.45
N ARG A 187 -10.31 -0.24 -0.38
CA ARG A 187 -10.11 -1.70 -0.30
C ARG A 187 -10.58 -2.27 1.04
N PRO A 188 -10.90 -3.59 1.11
CA PRO A 188 -11.44 -4.20 2.32
C PRO A 188 -10.39 -4.56 3.36
N ASN A 189 -9.11 -4.51 3.05
CA ASN A 189 -8.00 -4.84 3.94
C ASN A 189 -6.96 -3.73 3.98
N PRO A 190 -6.09 -3.63 5.01
CA PRO A 190 -5.14 -2.54 5.19
C PRO A 190 -3.87 -2.67 4.33
N TYR A 191 -3.74 -3.74 3.54
CA TYR A 191 -2.49 -4.05 2.85
C TYR A 191 -2.38 -3.31 1.53
N ALA A 192 -1.95 -2.07 1.61
CA ALA A 192 -1.60 -1.25 0.46
C ALA A 192 -0.41 -0.34 0.75
N ALA A 193 0.27 0.06 -0.30
CA ALA A 193 1.29 1.09 -0.28
C ALA A 193 1.19 1.97 -1.52
N ILE A 194 1.62 3.21 -1.38
CA ILE A 194 1.73 4.17 -2.48
C ILE A 194 3.22 4.48 -2.64
N SER A 195 3.74 4.34 -3.86
CA SER A 195 5.16 4.58 -4.10
C SER A 195 5.50 6.05 -3.90
N LYS A 196 6.68 6.28 -3.32
CA LYS A 196 7.26 7.61 -3.09
C LYS A 196 7.89 8.15 -4.38
N LEU A 197 8.39 9.38 -4.34
CA LEU A 197 9.05 10.00 -5.49
C LEU A 197 10.32 9.26 -5.93
N ASP A 198 10.98 8.56 -5.02
CA ASP A 198 12.09 7.66 -5.33
C ASP A 198 11.63 6.29 -5.88
N GLY A 199 10.33 6.09 -6.03
CA GLY A 199 9.69 4.86 -6.51
C GLY A 199 9.54 3.77 -5.45
N THR A 200 10.09 3.93 -4.25
CA THR A 200 10.03 2.90 -3.20
C THR A 200 8.65 2.76 -2.60
N PHE A 201 8.31 1.52 -2.23
CA PHE A 201 7.10 1.21 -1.45
C PHE A 201 7.37 0.06 -0.47
N GLU A 202 6.58 -0.02 0.58
CA GLU A 202 6.58 -1.13 1.54
C GLU A 202 5.17 -1.39 2.07
N ILE A 203 4.75 -2.67 2.04
CA ILE A 203 3.54 -3.16 2.70
C ILE A 203 3.99 -4.03 3.86
N LYS A 204 3.71 -3.61 5.09
CA LYS A 204 4.13 -4.29 6.31
C LYS A 204 3.11 -5.31 6.79
N ASN A 205 3.58 -6.28 7.58
CA ASN A 205 2.73 -7.23 8.30
C ASN A 205 1.78 -8.03 7.38
N VAL A 206 2.23 -8.34 6.16
CA VAL A 206 1.49 -9.17 5.20
C VAL A 206 1.61 -10.63 5.64
N PRO A 207 0.53 -11.44 5.59
CA PRO A 207 0.64 -12.85 5.93
C PRO A 207 1.60 -13.57 5.00
N ALA A 208 2.43 -14.44 5.58
CA ALA A 208 3.33 -15.29 4.81
C ALA A 208 2.53 -16.30 3.96
N GLY A 209 3.02 -16.60 2.78
CA GLY A 209 2.34 -17.48 1.82
C GLY A 209 2.17 -16.85 0.44
N GLU A 210 1.37 -17.49 -0.38
CA GLU A 210 1.06 -16.96 -1.71
C GLU A 210 -0.03 -15.89 -1.63
N ILE A 211 0.24 -14.71 -2.20
CA ILE A 211 -0.71 -13.62 -2.31
C ILE A 211 -0.70 -13.05 -3.74
N GLU A 212 -1.78 -12.39 -4.11
CA GLU A 212 -1.87 -11.64 -5.36
C GLU A 212 -1.88 -10.15 -5.06
N LEU A 213 -0.85 -9.45 -5.53
CA LEU A 213 -0.80 -7.99 -5.55
C LEU A 213 -1.55 -7.46 -6.77
N GLN A 214 -2.06 -6.23 -6.66
CA GLN A 214 -2.52 -5.46 -7.80
C GLN A 214 -1.83 -4.11 -7.83
N ILE A 215 -1.38 -3.69 -9.01
CA ILE A 215 -0.53 -2.51 -9.23
C ILE A 215 -1.27 -1.58 -10.19
N TRP A 216 -1.46 -0.32 -9.78
CA TRP A 216 -2.20 0.69 -10.52
C TRP A 216 -1.51 2.04 -10.49
N HIS A 217 -1.65 2.80 -11.57
CA HIS A 217 -1.24 4.20 -11.67
C HIS A 217 -2.26 4.98 -12.49
N GLU A 218 -2.57 6.24 -12.13
CA GLU A 218 -3.64 6.99 -12.79
C GLU A 218 -3.48 7.09 -14.30
N LYS A 219 -2.27 7.35 -14.79
CA LYS A 219 -2.00 7.53 -16.22
C LYS A 219 -1.87 6.21 -16.98
N ALA A 220 -1.34 5.17 -16.34
CA ALA A 220 -1.16 3.85 -16.97
C ALA A 220 -2.37 2.92 -16.79
N GLY A 221 -3.25 3.22 -15.84
CA GLY A 221 -4.27 2.30 -15.35
C GLY A 221 -3.64 1.14 -14.58
N TYR A 222 -4.20 -0.05 -14.67
CA TYR A 222 -3.55 -1.26 -14.16
C TYR A 222 -2.30 -1.56 -15.00
N ILE A 223 -1.13 -1.56 -14.35
CA ILE A 223 0.16 -1.83 -14.99
C ILE A 223 0.14 -3.22 -15.61
N SER A 224 0.34 -3.32 -16.91
CA SER A 224 0.21 -4.58 -17.64
C SER A 224 1.52 -5.34 -17.84
N GLU A 225 2.65 -4.64 -17.66
CA GLU A 225 3.99 -5.20 -17.82
C GLU A 225 4.99 -4.45 -16.93
N ILE A 226 5.93 -5.18 -16.37
CA ILE A 226 7.09 -4.66 -15.64
C ILE A 226 8.35 -5.39 -16.13
N THR A 227 9.51 -4.78 -15.97
CA THR A 227 10.80 -5.45 -16.21
C THR A 227 11.52 -5.62 -14.88
N VAL A 228 11.85 -6.87 -14.53
CA VAL A 228 12.56 -7.24 -13.29
C VAL A 228 13.86 -7.93 -13.66
N GLY A 229 14.99 -7.42 -13.18
CA GLY A 229 16.31 -7.97 -13.51
C GLY A 229 16.60 -8.01 -15.02
N GLY A 230 16.09 -7.04 -15.78
CA GLY A 230 16.23 -6.95 -17.23
C GLY A 230 15.31 -7.88 -18.02
N LYS A 231 14.41 -8.62 -17.37
CA LYS A 231 13.46 -9.53 -18.02
C LYS A 231 12.03 -8.97 -17.94
N PRO A 232 11.33 -8.83 -19.08
CA PRO A 232 9.95 -8.39 -19.10
C PRO A 232 9.04 -9.45 -18.49
N GLU A 233 8.12 -9.02 -17.64
CA GLU A 233 7.08 -9.83 -17.01
C GLU A 233 5.71 -9.21 -17.26
N LYS A 234 4.83 -9.95 -17.96
CA LYS A 234 3.44 -9.54 -18.18
C LYS A 234 2.63 -9.79 -16.91
N ILE A 235 1.96 -8.76 -16.43
CA ILE A 235 1.09 -8.79 -15.25
C ILE A 235 -0.33 -8.38 -15.66
N THR A 236 -1.13 -9.36 -16.10
CA THR A 236 -2.48 -9.11 -16.63
C THR A 236 -3.35 -8.32 -15.65
N LYS A 237 -3.86 -7.17 -16.06
CA LYS A 237 -4.64 -6.25 -15.22
C LYS A 237 -3.92 -5.82 -13.93
N GLY A 238 -2.61 -5.66 -14.00
CA GLY A 238 -1.78 -5.27 -12.84
C GLY A 238 -1.62 -6.34 -11.77
N ARG A 239 -1.96 -7.61 -12.05
CA ARG A 239 -1.94 -8.69 -11.05
C ARG A 239 -0.61 -9.42 -11.05
N LYS A 240 0.05 -9.42 -9.91
CA LYS A 240 1.31 -10.13 -9.69
C LYS A 240 1.18 -11.07 -8.50
N LYS A 241 1.31 -12.37 -8.75
CA LYS A 241 1.42 -13.37 -7.68
C LYS A 241 2.83 -13.34 -7.10
N ILE A 242 2.92 -13.35 -5.79
CA ILE A 242 4.18 -13.42 -5.05
C ILE A 242 4.06 -14.41 -3.90
N LYS A 243 5.19 -14.92 -3.44
CA LYS A 243 5.28 -15.69 -2.21
C LYS A 243 5.92 -14.82 -1.13
N VAL A 244 5.12 -14.43 -0.14
CA VAL A 244 5.60 -13.69 1.03
C VAL A 244 6.30 -14.66 1.96
N ILE A 245 7.52 -14.33 2.35
CA ILE A 245 8.28 -15.07 3.37
C ILE A 245 8.21 -14.33 4.70
N SER A 246 8.43 -15.05 5.79
CA SER A 246 8.67 -14.44 7.09
C SER A 246 9.83 -13.43 7.00
N GLY A 247 9.65 -12.25 7.58
CA GLY A 247 10.61 -11.15 7.49
C GLY A 247 10.42 -10.31 6.23
N ASN A 248 11.31 -10.35 5.25
CA ASN A 248 11.36 -9.36 4.18
C ASN A 248 11.29 -10.01 2.79
N THR A 249 10.24 -9.73 2.04
CA THR A 249 10.10 -10.10 0.62
C THR A 249 10.41 -8.88 -0.24
N ASP A 250 11.59 -8.87 -0.84
CA ASP A 250 12.05 -7.79 -1.72
C ASP A 250 11.76 -8.17 -3.17
N LEU A 251 10.91 -7.39 -3.83
CA LEU A 251 10.57 -7.56 -5.25
C LEU A 251 11.62 -6.91 -6.18
N GLY A 252 12.59 -6.20 -5.60
CA GLY A 252 13.63 -5.50 -6.33
C GLY A 252 13.12 -4.29 -7.11
N GLU A 253 13.89 -3.92 -8.13
CA GLU A 253 13.51 -2.86 -9.06
C GLU A 253 12.58 -3.41 -10.15
N MET A 254 11.45 -2.74 -10.32
CA MET A 254 10.42 -3.03 -11.32
C MET A 254 10.36 -1.85 -12.29
N ALA A 255 11.05 -1.96 -13.42
CA ALA A 255 11.05 -0.92 -14.43
C ALA A 255 9.76 -0.97 -15.26
N ILE A 256 9.16 0.20 -15.48
CA ILE A 256 7.91 0.37 -16.23
C ILE A 256 8.22 1.14 -17.52
N ASP A 257 7.79 0.59 -18.63
CA ASP A 257 7.99 1.21 -19.93
C ASP A 257 7.23 2.54 -20.05
N ALA A 258 7.92 3.58 -20.52
CA ALA A 258 7.37 4.91 -20.74
C ALA A 258 6.08 4.91 -21.59
N ASN A 259 5.95 3.96 -22.52
CA ASN A 259 4.77 3.86 -23.40
C ASN A 259 3.49 3.50 -22.63
N LEU A 260 3.58 2.86 -21.45
CA LEU A 260 2.41 2.57 -20.64
C LEU A 260 1.76 3.85 -20.07
N PHE A 261 2.50 4.94 -20.00
CA PHE A 261 2.03 6.24 -19.49
C PHE A 261 1.59 7.22 -20.61
N LYS A 262 1.59 6.79 -21.88
CA LYS A 262 1.22 7.64 -23.04
C LYS A 262 -0.25 7.54 -23.43
N LYS A 263 -1.08 6.92 -22.61
CA LYS A 263 -2.52 6.74 -22.88
C LYS A 263 -3.32 8.01 -22.65
#